data_1cdb5ec67e10d8279d30c483dcdff187
#
_entry.id   1cdb5ec67e10d8279d30c483dcdff187
#
_cell.length_a   1.000
_cell.length_b   1.000
_cell.length_c   1.000
_cell.angle_alpha   90.00
_cell.angle_beta   90.00
_cell.angle_gamma   90.00
#
_symmetry.space_group_name_H-M   'P 1'
#
loop_
_entity.id
_entity.type
_entity.pdbx_description
1 polymer ?
#
loop_
_entity_poly.entity_id
_entity_poly.type
_entity_poly.pdbx_seq_one_letter_code
_entity_poly.pdbx_strand_id
1 'polypeptide(L)'
;MENSRRDMMAGACAATAMTFAPAALAAWEPSQRYPDPAVQSLDPSFNKYRLALAGVERLATGCRFNEGAVYFGDARCLLWSDIPNNRIMRWDEETGRISIFRQPSNHANGITRDRQGRLITCEHSGRRLTRTEYDGAITVLIDRFEGKRLNGTNDVVVTRSAGS
;
A
#
# COMPACT_ATOMS: atom_id res chain seq x y z
N MET A 1 53.53 -29.60 55.63
CA MET A 1 53.03 -30.78 54.94
C MET A 1 51.55 -30.60 54.77
N GLU A 2 51.08 -30.36 53.62
CA GLU A 2 49.86 -30.81 52.93
C GLU A 2 49.51 -29.89 51.84
N ASN A 3 49.82 -30.30 50.61
CA ASN A 3 49.47 -29.66 49.39
C ASN A 3 48.02 -30.05 49.01
N SER A 4 47.14 -29.09 48.99
CA SER A 4 45.83 -29.29 48.33
C SER A 4 45.84 -28.62 46.99
N ARG A 5 45.93 -29.42 45.95
CA ARG A 5 45.77 -29.04 44.57
C ARG A 5 44.25 -28.91 44.25
N ARG A 6 43.77 -27.72 44.05
CA ARG A 6 42.46 -27.50 43.44
C ARG A 6 42.66 -27.42 41.96
N ASP A 7 42.31 -28.51 41.28
CA ASP A 7 42.18 -28.55 39.83
C ASP A 7 40.93 -27.72 39.42
N MET A 8 41.19 -26.55 38.87
CA MET A 8 40.12 -25.78 38.20
C MET A 8 39.96 -26.34 36.81
N MET A 9 38.89 -27.07 36.56
CA MET A 9 38.43 -27.41 35.22
C MET A 9 37.91 -26.14 34.57
N ALA A 10 38.65 -25.60 33.64
CA ALA A 10 38.21 -24.55 32.74
C ALA A 10 37.35 -25.20 31.64
N GLY A 11 36.04 -25.18 31.82
CA GLY A 11 35.09 -25.54 30.76
C GLY A 11 35.05 -24.45 29.70
N ALA A 12 35.60 -24.69 28.55
CA ALA A 12 35.47 -23.81 27.40
C ALA A 12 34.06 -23.93 26.85
N CYS A 13 33.18 -22.96 27.14
CA CYS A 13 31.91 -22.79 26.42
C CYS A 13 32.20 -22.27 25.01
N ALA A 14 32.15 -23.16 24.04
CA ALA A 14 32.15 -22.75 22.65
C ALA A 14 30.78 -22.12 22.31
N ALA A 15 30.72 -20.79 22.32
CA ALA A 15 29.57 -20.05 21.84
C ALA A 15 29.54 -20.15 20.30
N THR A 16 28.70 -21.01 19.76
CA THR A 16 28.43 -21.06 18.35
C THR A 16 27.62 -19.81 17.98
N ALA A 17 28.27 -18.78 17.46
CA ALA A 17 27.62 -17.62 16.89
C ALA A 17 26.88 -18.06 15.61
N MET A 18 25.56 -18.25 15.71
CA MET A 18 24.71 -18.35 14.52
C MET A 18 24.71 -17.00 13.83
N THR A 19 25.50 -16.86 12.80
CA THR A 19 25.40 -15.73 11.86
C THR A 19 24.14 -15.93 11.04
N PHE A 20 23.06 -15.22 11.42
CA PHE A 20 21.93 -15.04 10.51
C PHE A 20 22.44 -14.14 9.39
N ALA A 21 22.74 -14.75 8.24
CA ALA A 21 22.89 -13.99 7.01
C ALA A 21 21.54 -13.30 6.78
N PRO A 22 21.49 -11.95 6.56
CA PRO A 22 20.24 -11.31 6.17
C PRO A 22 19.80 -12.00 4.90
N ALA A 23 18.57 -12.56 4.90
CA ALA A 23 17.97 -13.04 3.67
C ALA A 23 17.97 -11.84 2.71
N ALA A 24 18.80 -11.89 1.70
CA ALA A 24 18.79 -10.90 0.64
C ALA A 24 17.37 -10.93 0.09
N LEU A 25 16.60 -9.87 0.31
CA LEU A 25 15.31 -9.70 -0.33
C LEU A 25 15.60 -9.81 -1.82
N ALA A 26 15.14 -10.90 -2.44
CA ALA A 26 15.35 -11.13 -3.85
C ALA A 26 14.93 -9.86 -4.59
N ALA A 27 15.84 -9.28 -5.36
CA ALA A 27 15.51 -8.13 -6.16
C ALA A 27 14.34 -8.51 -7.06
N TRP A 28 13.30 -7.67 -7.10
CA TRP A 28 12.18 -7.92 -7.99
C TRP A 28 12.67 -7.80 -9.44
N GLU A 29 12.37 -8.81 -10.23
CA GLU A 29 12.66 -8.86 -11.66
C GLU A 29 11.35 -9.01 -12.44
N PRO A 30 11.17 -8.28 -13.55
CA PRO A 30 9.99 -8.46 -14.40
C PRO A 30 9.96 -9.88 -14.98
N SER A 31 8.76 -10.40 -15.18
CA SER A 31 8.60 -11.73 -15.79
C SER A 31 9.13 -11.76 -17.20
N GLN A 32 9.91 -12.81 -17.52
CA GLN A 32 10.37 -13.11 -18.88
C GLN A 32 9.41 -14.07 -19.62
N ARG A 33 8.32 -14.49 -18.94
CA ARG A 33 7.40 -15.53 -19.43
C ARG A 33 5.97 -15.00 -19.42
N TYR A 34 5.24 -15.32 -20.47
CA TYR A 34 3.83 -14.98 -20.60
C TYR A 34 3.00 -16.25 -20.87
N PRO A 35 1.84 -16.43 -20.26
CA PRO A 35 1.28 -15.57 -19.21
C PRO A 35 2.17 -15.50 -17.98
N ASP A 36 2.22 -14.33 -17.32
CA ASP A 36 3.05 -14.13 -16.13
C ASP A 36 2.70 -15.14 -15.04
N PRO A 37 3.66 -15.96 -14.56
CA PRO A 37 3.41 -16.97 -13.54
C PRO A 37 3.05 -16.38 -12.16
N ALA A 38 3.31 -15.09 -11.92
CA ALA A 38 2.87 -14.39 -10.72
C ALA A 38 1.35 -14.21 -10.68
N VAL A 39 0.65 -14.28 -11.83
CA VAL A 39 -0.81 -14.21 -11.92
C VAL A 39 -1.39 -15.62 -11.98
N GLN A 40 -1.87 -16.11 -10.86
CA GLN A 40 -2.47 -17.45 -10.73
C GLN A 40 -3.99 -17.36 -10.74
N SER A 41 -4.63 -18.11 -11.64
CA SER A 41 -6.09 -18.25 -11.66
C SER A 41 -6.48 -19.38 -10.70
N LEU A 42 -7.12 -19.04 -9.59
CA LEU A 42 -7.63 -20.00 -8.62
C LEU A 42 -9.02 -20.54 -9.02
N ASP A 43 -9.76 -19.79 -9.83
CA ASP A 43 -11.07 -20.16 -10.35
C ASP A 43 -11.15 -19.84 -11.84
N PRO A 44 -11.71 -20.73 -12.69
CA PRO A 44 -11.82 -20.51 -14.13
C PRO A 44 -12.58 -19.24 -14.51
N SER A 45 -13.50 -18.77 -13.68
CA SER A 45 -14.26 -17.51 -13.93
C SER A 45 -13.37 -16.27 -13.96
N PHE A 46 -12.19 -16.33 -13.33
CA PHE A 46 -11.20 -15.26 -13.34
C PHE A 46 -10.50 -15.10 -14.71
N ASN A 47 -10.44 -16.16 -15.52
CA ASN A 47 -9.67 -16.17 -16.78
C ASN A 47 -10.12 -15.06 -17.76
N LYS A 48 -11.38 -14.63 -17.70
CA LYS A 48 -11.92 -13.52 -18.50
C LYS A 48 -11.31 -12.15 -18.17
N TYR A 49 -10.71 -12.01 -17.00
CA TYR A 49 -10.05 -10.78 -16.54
C TYR A 49 -8.53 -10.83 -16.72
N ARG A 50 -7.98 -12.01 -16.99
CA ARG A 50 -6.55 -12.20 -17.16
C ARG A 50 -6.13 -11.87 -18.58
N LEU A 51 -5.33 -10.83 -18.72
CA LEU A 51 -4.69 -10.51 -20.01
C LEU A 51 -3.44 -11.35 -20.18
N ALA A 52 -3.38 -12.14 -21.25
CA ALA A 52 -2.30 -13.12 -21.45
C ALA A 52 -0.89 -12.50 -21.53
N LEU A 53 -0.80 -11.25 -22.02
CA LEU A 53 0.47 -10.52 -22.18
C LEU A 53 0.72 -9.48 -21.09
N ALA A 54 -0.16 -9.38 -20.08
CA ALA A 54 0.06 -8.48 -18.97
C ALA A 54 0.93 -9.16 -17.90
N GLY A 55 2.00 -8.49 -17.49
CA GLY A 55 2.86 -8.89 -16.38
C GLY A 55 2.57 -8.11 -15.11
N VAL A 56 3.14 -8.58 -14.01
CA VAL A 56 3.18 -7.83 -12.76
C VAL A 56 4.39 -6.91 -12.78
N GLU A 57 4.18 -5.64 -12.55
CA GLU A 57 5.23 -4.62 -12.56
C GLU A 57 5.33 -3.93 -11.20
N ARG A 58 6.55 -3.69 -10.76
CA ARG A 58 6.81 -2.87 -9.58
C ARG A 58 6.99 -1.41 -9.98
N LEU A 59 5.95 -0.61 -9.80
CA LEU A 59 5.94 0.79 -10.22
C LEU A 59 6.74 1.71 -9.29
N ALA A 60 6.74 1.43 -7.98
CA ALA A 60 7.38 2.30 -6.99
C ALA A 60 8.01 1.52 -5.83
N THR A 61 8.96 2.17 -5.18
CA THR A 61 9.56 1.77 -3.90
C THR A 61 9.65 2.97 -2.96
N GLY A 62 10.06 2.77 -1.70
CA GLY A 62 10.28 3.87 -0.75
C GLY A 62 9.01 4.33 -0.02
N CYS A 63 7.92 3.59 -0.12
CA CYS A 63 6.74 3.73 0.74
C CYS A 63 6.86 2.80 1.95
N ARG A 64 6.14 3.12 3.02
CA ARG A 64 6.15 2.33 4.25
C ARG A 64 4.99 1.36 4.35
N PHE A 65 3.79 1.81 3.98
CA PHE A 65 2.59 0.99 3.95
C PHE A 65 1.59 1.57 2.95
N ASN A 66 1.36 0.84 1.86
CA ASN A 66 0.54 1.29 0.74
C ASN A 66 -0.87 0.73 0.84
N GLU A 67 -1.85 1.60 0.59
CA GLU A 67 -3.28 1.27 0.56
C GLU A 67 -4.04 2.07 -0.49
N GLY A 68 -5.27 1.66 -0.76
CA GLY A 68 -6.26 2.42 -1.50
C GLY A 68 -5.82 2.83 -2.91
N ALA A 69 -5.26 1.91 -3.69
CA ALA A 69 -4.83 2.24 -5.04
C ALA A 69 -6.04 2.50 -5.97
N VAL A 70 -6.02 3.60 -6.71
CA VAL A 70 -7.03 3.95 -7.71
C VAL A 70 -6.41 4.51 -8.99
N TYR A 71 -6.86 4.01 -10.14
CA TYR A 71 -6.40 4.48 -11.44
C TYR A 71 -7.38 5.50 -12.04
N PHE A 72 -6.84 6.62 -12.51
CA PHE A 72 -7.55 7.68 -13.22
C PHE A 72 -7.22 7.59 -14.71
N GLY A 73 -8.10 6.96 -15.49
CA GLY A 73 -7.88 6.76 -16.93
C GLY A 73 -7.78 8.06 -17.72
N ASP A 74 -8.57 9.07 -17.32
CA ASP A 74 -8.60 10.38 -18.00
C ASP A 74 -7.28 11.15 -17.82
N ALA A 75 -6.64 10.97 -16.65
CA ALA A 75 -5.36 11.60 -16.29
C ALA A 75 -4.16 10.65 -16.48
N ARG A 76 -4.40 9.41 -16.94
CA ARG A 76 -3.40 8.35 -17.11
C ARG A 76 -2.46 8.26 -15.92
N CYS A 77 -3.03 8.18 -14.72
CA CYS A 77 -2.23 8.10 -13.50
C CYS A 77 -2.84 7.15 -12.46
N LEU A 78 -1.97 6.56 -11.66
CA LEU A 78 -2.32 5.79 -10.49
C LEU A 78 -2.08 6.63 -9.24
N LEU A 79 -3.06 6.70 -8.34
CA LEU A 79 -2.89 7.26 -7.01
C LEU A 79 -2.97 6.14 -5.98
N TRP A 80 -2.23 6.29 -4.89
CA TRP A 80 -2.31 5.41 -3.72
C TRP A 80 -1.88 6.13 -2.45
N SER A 81 -2.32 5.63 -1.31
CA SER A 81 -1.96 6.15 0.01
C SER A 81 -0.67 5.49 0.52
N ASP A 82 0.26 6.30 1.04
CA ASP A 82 1.37 5.86 1.88
C ASP A 82 1.11 6.37 3.29
N ILE A 83 0.35 5.56 4.05
CA ILE A 83 -0.33 5.98 5.27
C ILE A 83 0.64 6.50 6.33
N PRO A 84 1.72 5.77 6.74
CA PRO A 84 2.58 6.23 7.82
C PRO A 84 3.39 7.48 7.46
N ASN A 85 3.61 7.71 6.17
CA ASN A 85 4.27 8.92 5.68
C ASN A 85 3.30 10.07 5.44
N ASN A 86 2.01 9.88 5.75
CA ASN A 86 0.96 10.89 5.68
C ASN A 86 0.86 11.56 4.31
N ARG A 87 0.92 10.77 3.24
CA ARG A 87 0.92 11.27 1.86
C ARG A 87 0.11 10.39 0.92
N ILE A 88 -0.39 10.98 -0.17
CA ILE A 88 -0.92 10.29 -1.35
C ILE A 88 0.13 10.41 -2.44
N MET A 89 0.48 9.28 -3.04
CA MET A 89 1.46 9.17 -4.10
C MET A 89 0.76 9.16 -5.46
N ARG A 90 1.50 9.55 -6.51
CA ARG A 90 1.08 9.49 -7.91
C ARG A 90 2.17 8.83 -8.75
N TRP A 91 1.77 7.88 -9.57
CA TRP A 91 2.53 7.41 -10.70
C TRP A 91 1.87 7.92 -11.99
N ASP A 92 2.67 8.50 -12.86
CA ASP A 92 2.26 9.00 -14.15
C ASP A 92 2.59 7.96 -15.21
N GLU A 93 1.58 7.49 -15.94
CA GLU A 93 1.73 6.38 -16.89
C GLU A 93 2.56 6.76 -18.11
N GLU A 94 2.49 8.00 -18.57
CA GLU A 94 3.20 8.43 -19.78
C GLU A 94 4.70 8.59 -19.53
N THR A 95 5.05 9.08 -18.37
CA THR A 95 6.45 9.41 -18.03
C THR A 95 7.12 8.39 -17.12
N GLY A 96 6.33 7.48 -16.50
CA GLY A 96 6.79 6.57 -15.45
C GLY A 96 7.17 7.28 -14.14
N ARG A 97 6.93 8.59 -14.02
CA ARG A 97 7.38 9.40 -12.90
C ARG A 97 6.54 9.15 -11.66
N ILE A 98 7.23 9.00 -10.51
CA ILE A 98 6.61 8.97 -9.19
C ILE A 98 6.71 10.36 -8.55
N SER A 99 5.63 10.82 -7.95
CA SER A 99 5.54 12.10 -7.25
C SER A 99 4.59 12.03 -6.05
N ILE A 100 4.65 13.03 -5.19
CA ILE A 100 3.65 13.22 -4.14
C ILE A 100 2.48 13.99 -4.76
N PHE A 101 1.28 13.39 -4.69
CA PHE A 101 0.04 14.05 -5.12
C PHE A 101 -0.48 15.01 -4.04
N ARG A 102 -0.48 14.56 -2.77
CA ARG A 102 -0.95 15.36 -1.62
C ARG A 102 -0.19 15.01 -0.34
N GLN A 103 0.26 16.04 0.37
CA GLN A 103 0.86 15.93 1.69
C GLN A 103 0.66 17.25 2.45
N PRO A 104 0.11 17.23 3.70
CA PRO A 104 -0.37 16.06 4.43
C PRO A 104 -1.67 15.49 3.83
N SER A 105 -1.92 14.20 4.06
CA SER A 105 -3.12 13.50 3.61
C SER A 105 -4.10 13.16 4.74
N ASN A 106 -3.82 13.58 5.97
CA ASN A 106 -4.52 13.15 7.20
C ASN A 106 -4.52 11.62 7.35
N HIS A 107 -3.39 10.99 7.03
CA HIS A 107 -3.22 9.54 7.00
C HIS A 107 -4.31 8.88 6.15
N ALA A 108 -4.43 9.35 4.91
CA ALA A 108 -5.34 8.77 3.94
C ALA A 108 -5.11 7.25 3.86
N ASN A 109 -6.21 6.49 3.88
CA ASN A 109 -6.22 5.04 3.73
C ASN A 109 -6.86 4.68 2.39
N GLY A 110 -8.05 4.09 2.34
CA GLY A 110 -8.76 3.82 1.11
C GLY A 110 -9.06 5.10 0.32
N ILE A 111 -8.84 5.05 -0.97
CA ILE A 111 -9.19 6.13 -1.90
C ILE A 111 -9.89 5.54 -3.12
N THR A 112 -10.79 6.31 -3.71
CA THR A 112 -11.49 5.93 -4.93
C THR A 112 -11.81 7.17 -5.78
N ARG A 113 -12.38 6.96 -6.96
CA ARG A 113 -12.88 8.06 -7.79
C ARG A 113 -14.40 8.06 -7.83
N ASP A 114 -15.01 9.23 -7.86
CA ASP A 114 -16.43 9.35 -8.17
C ASP A 114 -16.68 9.27 -9.69
N ARG A 115 -17.95 9.33 -10.07
CA ARG A 115 -18.35 9.27 -11.48
C ARG A 115 -17.90 10.45 -12.31
N GLN A 116 -17.66 11.58 -11.66
CA GLN A 116 -17.13 12.79 -12.27
C GLN A 116 -15.60 12.81 -12.30
N GLY A 117 -14.93 11.74 -11.84
CA GLY A 117 -13.47 11.65 -11.85
C GLY A 117 -12.79 12.40 -10.70
N ARG A 118 -13.53 12.79 -9.64
CA ARG A 118 -12.95 13.44 -8.47
C ARG A 118 -12.46 12.40 -7.45
N LEU A 119 -11.40 12.71 -6.73
CA LEU A 119 -10.84 11.83 -5.71
C LEU A 119 -11.68 11.85 -4.44
N ILE A 120 -12.13 10.66 -4.00
CA ILE A 120 -12.71 10.43 -2.68
C ILE A 120 -11.64 9.81 -1.78
N THR A 121 -11.52 10.30 -0.56
CA THR A 121 -10.46 9.91 0.37
C THR A 121 -11.02 9.57 1.75
N CYS A 122 -10.67 8.40 2.28
CA CYS A 122 -10.83 8.06 3.69
C CYS A 122 -9.68 8.69 4.48
N GLU A 123 -9.93 9.79 5.18
CA GLU A 123 -8.94 10.43 6.05
C GLU A 123 -8.99 9.81 7.45
N HIS A 124 -8.11 8.83 7.71
CA HIS A 124 -8.11 8.06 8.96
C HIS A 124 -7.96 8.95 10.19
N SER A 125 -6.94 9.81 10.23
CA SER A 125 -6.73 10.74 11.35
C SER A 125 -7.75 11.87 11.37
N GLY A 126 -8.27 12.27 10.20
CA GLY A 126 -9.37 13.24 10.07
C GLY A 126 -10.70 12.67 10.58
N ARG A 127 -10.85 11.34 10.62
CA ARG A 127 -12.09 10.63 10.98
C ARG A 127 -13.25 11.10 10.12
N ARG A 128 -13.00 11.17 8.81
CA ARG A 128 -13.96 11.72 7.85
C ARG A 128 -13.71 11.16 6.45
N LEU A 129 -14.73 11.27 5.61
CA LEU A 129 -14.64 11.03 4.18
C LEU A 129 -14.62 12.38 3.47
N THR A 130 -13.70 12.57 2.55
CA THR A 130 -13.56 13.83 1.82
C THR A 130 -13.57 13.60 0.31
N ARG A 131 -13.86 14.67 -0.42
CA ARG A 131 -13.76 14.73 -1.87
C ARG A 131 -12.84 15.89 -2.25
N THR A 132 -11.91 15.63 -3.16
CA THR A 132 -11.09 16.68 -3.77
C THR A 132 -11.81 17.20 -5.01
N GLU A 133 -12.15 18.47 -5.02
CA GLU A 133 -12.81 19.13 -6.13
C GLU A 133 -11.81 19.45 -7.27
N TYR A 134 -12.30 19.85 -8.45
CA TYR A 134 -11.44 20.14 -9.60
C TYR A 134 -10.49 21.32 -9.39
N ASP A 135 -10.86 22.26 -8.53
CA ASP A 135 -10.02 23.38 -8.13
C ASP A 135 -9.01 23.04 -7.02
N GLY A 136 -9.01 21.78 -6.54
CA GLY A 136 -8.18 21.29 -5.45
C GLY A 136 -8.78 21.50 -4.06
N ALA A 137 -9.92 22.13 -3.93
CA ALA A 137 -10.61 22.30 -2.65
C ALA A 137 -11.03 20.93 -2.05
N ILE A 138 -11.05 20.84 -0.73
CA ILE A 138 -11.46 19.62 -0.02
C ILE A 138 -12.85 19.81 0.56
N THR A 139 -13.80 19.05 0.06
CA THR A 139 -15.17 18.97 0.58
C THR A 139 -15.30 17.80 1.54
N VAL A 140 -15.76 18.04 2.76
CA VAL A 140 -16.10 16.97 3.71
C VAL A 140 -17.45 16.37 3.31
N LEU A 141 -17.47 15.07 2.98
CA LEU A 141 -18.69 14.36 2.62
C LEU A 141 -19.43 13.86 3.85
N ILE A 142 -18.69 13.32 4.81
CA ILE A 142 -19.23 12.86 6.09
C ILE A 142 -18.12 12.82 7.16
N ASP A 143 -18.41 13.29 8.35
CA ASP A 143 -17.54 13.18 9.53
C ASP A 143 -18.30 12.69 10.78
N ARG A 144 -19.64 12.58 10.70
CA ARG A 144 -20.53 12.18 11.80
C ARG A 144 -21.62 11.25 11.33
N PHE A 145 -22.07 10.40 12.23
CA PHE A 145 -23.28 9.61 12.09
C PHE A 145 -24.09 9.69 13.39
N GLU A 146 -25.37 10.01 13.30
CA GLU A 146 -26.25 10.22 14.47
C GLU A 146 -25.65 11.16 15.54
N GLY A 147 -25.05 12.26 15.11
CA GLY A 147 -24.42 13.25 15.98
C GLY A 147 -23.04 12.84 16.55
N LYS A 148 -22.64 11.60 16.40
CA LYS A 148 -21.34 11.08 16.86
C LYS A 148 -20.30 11.18 15.77
N ARG A 149 -19.07 11.60 16.12
CA ARG A 149 -17.95 11.63 15.20
C ARG A 149 -17.60 10.21 14.73
N LEU A 150 -17.26 10.04 13.45
CA LEU A 150 -16.81 8.77 12.90
C LEU A 150 -15.53 8.29 13.59
N ASN A 151 -15.27 7.01 13.54
CA ASN A 151 -13.95 6.43 13.81
C ASN A 151 -13.01 6.66 12.61
N GLY A 152 -11.76 6.19 12.69
CA GLY A 152 -10.85 6.23 11.56
C GLY A 152 -11.47 5.49 10.37
N THR A 153 -11.71 6.23 9.27
CA THR A 153 -12.25 5.66 8.04
C THR A 153 -11.18 4.80 7.37
N ASN A 154 -11.57 3.63 6.86
CA ASN A 154 -10.63 2.67 6.27
C ASN A 154 -10.75 2.66 4.75
N ASP A 155 -11.88 2.22 4.20
CA ASP A 155 -12.04 2.08 2.76
C ASP A 155 -13.40 2.60 2.28
N VAL A 156 -13.51 2.84 0.97
CA VAL A 156 -14.69 3.42 0.35
C VAL A 156 -14.87 2.94 -1.09
N VAL A 157 -16.12 2.72 -1.47
CA VAL A 157 -16.50 2.44 -2.84
C VAL A 157 -17.62 3.40 -3.28
N VAL A 158 -17.62 3.74 -4.56
CA VAL A 158 -18.72 4.49 -5.18
C VAL A 158 -19.65 3.52 -5.89
N THR A 159 -20.85 3.39 -5.39
CA THR A 159 -21.88 2.55 -6.02
C THR A 159 -22.53 3.26 -7.23
N ARG A 160 -23.10 2.47 -8.11
CA ARG A 160 -24.10 3.03 -9.04
C ARG A 160 -25.31 3.42 -8.18
N SER A 161 -25.71 4.70 -8.17
CA SER A 161 -27.01 5.03 -7.62
C SER A 161 -28.04 4.14 -8.32
N ALA A 162 -28.83 3.40 -7.56
CA ALA A 162 -30.07 2.89 -8.10
C ALA A 162 -30.82 4.13 -8.62
N GLY A 163 -31.07 4.21 -9.91
CA GLY A 163 -31.87 5.28 -10.48
C GLY A 163 -33.21 5.24 -9.75
N SER A 164 -33.52 6.32 -9.07
CA SER A 164 -34.88 6.62 -8.64
C SER A 164 -35.71 6.93 -9.87
#